data_a23e6357d622cf9b7d491429c6b240ce
#
_entry.id   a23e6357d622cf9b7d491429c6b240ce
#
_cell.length_a   1.000
_cell.length_b   1.000
_cell.length_c   1.000
_cell.angle_alpha   90.00
_cell.angle_beta   90.00
_cell.angle_gamma   90.00
#
_symmetry.space_group_name_H-M   'P 1'
#
loop_
_entity.id
_entity.type
_entity.pdbx_description
1 polymer ?
#
loop_
_entity_poly.entity_id
_entity_poly.type
_entity_poly.pdbx_seq_one_letter_code
_entity_poly.pdbx_strand_id
1 'polypeptide(L)'
;MKDTESQARILGVSAQMQTFQFFYGVVLGELILRHCDNRSRTLQKESISAAQGQEVADLTVKTLRSIRSDQNFELFWENTQLCAKTLDIACHVNKRFLRGLRVAVLRQSLLVLLIVTSGRYTMKG
;
A
#
# COMPACT_ATOMS: atom_id res chain seq x y z
N MET A 1 39.25 2.59 1.89
CA MET A 1 38.46 3.80 1.62
C MET A 1 37.06 3.56 1.08
N LYS A 2 36.82 2.51 0.29
CA LYS A 2 35.48 2.15 -0.17
C LYS A 2 34.51 1.72 0.96
N ASP A 3 35.02 1.19 2.03
CA ASP A 3 34.20 0.66 3.14
C ASP A 3 33.53 1.75 4.00
N THR A 4 34.16 2.91 4.16
CA THR A 4 33.61 4.01 4.99
C THR A 4 32.41 4.69 4.34
N GLU A 5 32.40 4.87 3.02
CA GLU A 5 31.27 5.42 2.27
C GLU A 5 30.09 4.46 2.29
N SER A 6 30.35 3.17 2.07
CA SER A 6 29.33 2.12 2.13
C SER A 6 28.74 2.00 3.53
N GLN A 7 29.56 2.08 4.58
CA GLN A 7 29.08 2.09 5.96
C GLN A 7 28.23 3.32 6.29
N ALA A 8 28.63 4.51 5.83
CA ALA A 8 27.84 5.72 6.04
C ALA A 8 26.47 5.64 5.33
N ARG A 9 26.42 5.09 4.12
CA ARG A 9 25.16 4.84 3.41
C ARG A 9 24.26 3.83 4.14
N ILE A 10 24.83 2.73 4.64
CA ILE A 10 24.10 1.72 5.39
C ILE A 10 23.51 2.31 6.67
N LEU A 11 24.29 3.10 7.41
CA LEU A 11 23.83 3.77 8.63
C LEU A 11 22.73 4.78 8.33
N GLY A 12 22.84 5.54 7.25
CA GLY A 12 21.82 6.51 6.82
C GLY A 12 20.50 5.82 6.46
N VAL A 13 20.54 4.74 5.70
CA VAL A 13 19.35 3.95 5.34
C VAL A 13 18.75 3.30 6.59
N SER A 14 19.58 2.72 7.46
CA SER A 14 19.10 2.11 8.71
C SER A 14 18.40 3.13 9.61
N ALA A 15 18.94 4.34 9.73
CA ALA A 15 18.32 5.42 10.50
C ALA A 15 16.95 5.82 9.92
N GLN A 16 16.82 5.93 8.59
CA GLN A 16 15.54 6.20 7.93
C GLN A 16 14.52 5.09 8.15
N MET A 17 14.94 3.83 8.10
CA MET A 17 14.06 2.67 8.33
C MET A 17 13.51 2.60 9.75
N GLN A 18 14.18 3.21 10.72
CA GLN A 18 13.73 3.29 12.11
C GLN A 18 12.75 4.43 12.37
N THR A 19 12.40 5.23 11.35
CA THR A 19 11.42 6.30 11.50
C THR A 19 9.99 5.75 11.46
N PHE A 20 9.09 6.40 12.20
CA PHE A 20 7.66 6.06 12.16
C PHE A 20 7.05 6.26 10.75
N GLN A 21 7.52 7.26 10.02
CA GLN A 21 7.06 7.50 8.63
C GLN A 21 7.35 6.31 7.72
N PHE A 22 8.55 5.77 7.78
CA PHE A 22 8.92 4.58 7.02
C PHE A 22 8.07 3.38 7.44
N PHE A 23 7.95 3.13 8.73
CA PHE A 23 7.14 2.04 9.28
C PHE A 23 5.67 2.15 8.85
N TYR A 24 5.09 3.35 8.97
CA TYR A 24 3.73 3.61 8.50
C TYR A 24 3.57 3.33 7.00
N GLY A 25 4.54 3.77 6.20
CA GLY A 25 4.55 3.52 4.75
C GLY A 25 4.59 2.04 4.40
N VAL A 26 5.39 1.25 5.12
CA VAL A 26 5.48 -0.21 4.95
C VAL A 26 4.15 -0.89 5.29
N VAL A 27 3.55 -0.56 6.43
CA VAL A 27 2.28 -1.14 6.87
C VAL A 27 1.13 -0.76 5.92
N LEU A 28 1.09 0.50 5.46
CA LEU A 28 0.12 0.96 4.48
C LEU A 28 0.33 0.29 3.12
N GLY A 29 1.57 0.18 2.67
CA GLY A 29 1.93 -0.50 1.44
C GLY A 29 1.53 -1.98 1.47
N GLU A 30 1.76 -2.67 2.57
CA GLU A 30 1.35 -4.07 2.76
C GLU A 30 -0.17 -4.22 2.65
N LEU A 31 -0.92 -3.35 3.32
CA LEU A 31 -2.38 -3.37 3.27
C LEU A 31 -2.92 -3.23 1.83
N ILE A 32 -2.38 -2.30 1.06
CA ILE A 32 -2.81 -2.05 -0.32
C ILE A 32 -2.36 -3.19 -1.25
N LEU A 33 -1.09 -3.58 -1.17
CA LEU A 33 -0.51 -4.61 -2.04
C LEU A 33 -1.15 -5.98 -1.83
N ARG A 34 -1.56 -6.31 -0.63
CA ARG A 34 -2.30 -7.54 -0.34
C ARG A 34 -3.57 -7.66 -1.19
N HIS A 35 -4.34 -6.58 -1.27
CA HIS A 35 -5.56 -6.56 -2.10
C HIS A 35 -5.26 -6.63 -3.59
N CYS A 36 -4.19 -5.95 -4.04
CA CYS A 36 -3.75 -5.99 -5.43
C CYS A 36 -3.22 -7.36 -5.83
N ASP A 37 -2.46 -8.02 -4.95
CA ASP A 37 -1.90 -9.35 -5.19
C ASP A 37 -2.98 -10.42 -5.29
N ASN A 38 -3.94 -10.41 -4.38
CA ASN A 38 -5.09 -11.31 -4.43
C ASN A 38 -5.87 -11.19 -5.75
N ARG A 39 -6.05 -9.96 -6.22
CA ARG A 39 -6.65 -9.71 -7.53
C ARG A 39 -5.80 -10.26 -8.67
N SER A 40 -4.49 -9.97 -8.67
CA SER A 40 -3.57 -10.44 -9.71
C SER A 40 -3.57 -11.95 -9.81
N ARG A 41 -3.54 -12.66 -8.69
CA ARG A 41 -3.64 -14.12 -8.66
C ARG A 41 -4.95 -14.63 -9.24
N THR A 42 -6.07 -13.98 -8.94
CA THR A 42 -7.38 -14.37 -9.49
C THR A 42 -7.43 -14.16 -11.00
N LEU A 43 -6.90 -13.03 -11.51
CA LEU A 43 -6.87 -12.72 -12.94
C LEU A 43 -5.91 -13.60 -13.75
N GLN A 44 -4.95 -14.25 -13.11
CA GLN A 44 -3.99 -15.15 -13.76
C GLN A 44 -4.52 -16.58 -13.93
N LYS A 45 -5.67 -16.90 -13.37
CA LYS A 45 -6.29 -18.21 -13.58
C LYS A 45 -6.74 -18.36 -15.03
N GLU A 46 -6.38 -19.46 -15.65
CA GLU A 46 -6.71 -19.75 -17.05
C GLU A 46 -8.21 -19.84 -17.32
N SER A 47 -8.97 -20.22 -16.32
CA SER A 47 -10.42 -20.44 -16.43
C SER A 47 -11.29 -19.22 -16.15
N ILE A 48 -10.70 -18.04 -15.92
CA ILE A 48 -11.49 -16.84 -15.61
C ILE A 48 -12.08 -16.21 -16.87
N SER A 49 -13.37 -15.95 -16.87
CA SER A 49 -14.04 -15.20 -17.93
C SER A 49 -13.80 -13.69 -17.79
N ALA A 50 -14.01 -12.94 -18.89
CA ALA A 50 -13.91 -11.48 -18.89
C ALA A 50 -14.89 -10.83 -17.87
N ALA A 51 -16.11 -11.37 -17.76
CA ALA A 51 -17.11 -10.89 -16.79
C ALA A 51 -16.65 -11.11 -15.34
N GLN A 52 -16.09 -12.26 -15.03
CA GLN A 52 -15.53 -12.55 -13.70
C GLN A 52 -14.31 -11.66 -13.40
N GLY A 53 -13.47 -11.40 -14.39
CA GLY A 53 -12.34 -10.48 -14.27
C GLY A 53 -12.79 -9.07 -13.92
N GLN A 54 -13.84 -8.58 -14.56
CA GLN A 54 -14.43 -7.27 -14.27
C GLN A 54 -15.03 -7.21 -12.86
N GLU A 55 -15.74 -8.25 -12.44
CA GLU A 55 -16.31 -8.33 -11.10
C GLU A 55 -15.22 -8.27 -10.01
N VAL A 56 -14.12 -8.99 -10.20
CA VAL A 56 -12.96 -8.96 -9.29
C VAL A 56 -12.32 -7.57 -9.25
N ALA A 57 -12.22 -6.89 -10.40
CA ALA A 57 -11.72 -5.53 -10.46
C ALA A 57 -12.61 -4.55 -9.70
N ASP A 58 -13.91 -4.61 -9.90
CA ASP A 58 -14.89 -3.75 -9.24
C ASP A 58 -14.91 -3.97 -7.73
N LEU A 59 -14.84 -5.22 -7.30
CA LEU A 59 -14.74 -5.57 -5.88
C LEU A 59 -13.46 -5.00 -5.25
N THR A 60 -12.33 -5.10 -5.94
CA THR A 60 -11.06 -4.54 -5.45
C THR A 60 -11.14 -3.02 -5.30
N VAL A 61 -11.72 -2.33 -6.28
CA VAL A 61 -11.94 -0.87 -6.22
C VAL A 61 -12.85 -0.50 -5.05
N LYS A 62 -13.94 -1.22 -4.84
CA LYS A 62 -14.85 -1.01 -3.69
C LYS A 62 -14.13 -1.19 -2.36
N THR A 63 -13.31 -2.24 -2.25
CA THR A 63 -12.52 -2.51 -1.03
C THR A 63 -11.52 -1.39 -0.74
N LEU A 64 -10.76 -0.95 -1.75
CA LEU A 64 -9.81 0.15 -1.59
C LEU A 64 -10.49 1.48 -1.25
N ARG A 65 -11.68 1.74 -1.79
CA ARG A 65 -12.49 2.91 -1.40
C ARG A 65 -12.97 2.82 0.04
N SER A 66 -13.40 1.65 0.48
CA SER A 66 -13.80 1.41 1.88
C SER A 66 -12.65 1.66 2.86
N ILE A 67 -11.43 1.24 2.54
CA ILE A 67 -10.24 1.49 3.35
C ILE A 67 -9.97 2.99 3.53
N ARG A 68 -10.40 3.83 2.60
CA ARG A 68 -10.27 5.29 2.69
C ARG A 68 -11.22 5.95 3.68
N SER A 69 -12.22 5.25 4.19
CA SER A 69 -13.15 5.82 5.17
C SER A 69 -12.41 6.27 6.43
N ASP A 70 -12.93 7.31 7.08
CA ASP A 70 -12.31 7.83 8.32
C ASP A 70 -12.31 6.79 9.43
N GLN A 71 -13.37 6.00 9.53
CA GLN A 71 -13.47 4.92 10.52
C GLN A 71 -12.38 3.87 10.34
N ASN A 72 -12.17 3.39 9.11
CA ASN A 72 -11.11 2.43 8.82
C ASN A 72 -9.70 3.04 9.00
N PHE A 73 -9.57 4.35 8.72
CA PHE A 73 -8.31 5.04 8.99
C PHE A 73 -7.99 5.09 10.49
N GLU A 74 -8.97 5.40 11.33
CA GLU A 74 -8.75 5.43 12.78
C GLU A 74 -8.29 4.05 13.31
N LEU A 75 -8.96 2.98 12.89
CA LEU A 75 -8.55 1.62 13.25
C LEU A 75 -7.14 1.27 12.77
N PHE A 76 -6.83 1.62 11.52
CA PHE A 76 -5.50 1.42 10.95
C PHE A 76 -4.44 2.22 11.72
N TRP A 77 -4.74 3.47 12.07
CA TRP A 77 -3.86 4.35 12.82
C TRP A 77 -3.55 3.78 14.21
N GLU A 78 -4.58 3.40 14.95
CA GLU A 78 -4.45 2.81 16.29
C GLU A 78 -3.61 1.52 16.26
N ASN A 79 -3.89 0.63 15.32
CA ASN A 79 -3.14 -0.61 15.15
C ASN A 79 -1.67 -0.35 14.79
N THR A 80 -1.43 0.61 13.90
CA THR A 80 -0.06 0.97 13.49
C THR A 80 0.73 1.57 14.66
N GLN A 81 0.10 2.43 15.47
CA GLN A 81 0.74 2.96 16.67
C GLN A 81 1.05 1.86 17.70
N LEU A 82 0.16 0.92 17.87
CA LEU A 82 0.36 -0.21 18.79
C LEU A 82 1.55 -1.07 18.34
N CYS A 83 1.62 -1.40 17.06
CA CYS A 83 2.74 -2.14 16.48
C CYS A 83 4.06 -1.36 16.59
N ALA A 84 4.05 -0.05 16.34
CA ALA A 84 5.22 0.79 16.47
C ALA A 84 5.77 0.81 17.91
N LYS A 85 4.89 0.86 18.91
CA LYS A 85 5.27 0.76 20.32
C LYS A 85 5.92 -0.58 20.65
N THR A 86 5.39 -1.67 20.10
CA THR A 86 5.96 -3.01 20.28
C THR A 86 7.37 -3.14 19.69
N LEU A 87 7.65 -2.41 18.61
CA LEU A 87 8.95 -2.36 17.93
C LEU A 87 9.86 -1.23 18.44
N ASP A 88 9.46 -0.52 19.48
CA ASP A 88 10.20 0.63 20.05
C ASP A 88 10.49 1.74 19.03
N ILE A 89 9.56 1.97 18.13
CA ILE A 89 9.63 3.05 17.13
C ILE A 89 8.90 4.29 17.67
N ALA A 90 9.62 5.39 17.80
CA ALA A 90 9.06 6.65 18.30
C ALA A 90 8.06 7.26 17.29
N CYS A 91 6.83 7.49 17.75
CA CYS A 91 5.76 8.08 16.94
C CYS A 91 5.70 9.60 17.15
N HIS A 92 6.48 10.36 16.37
CA HIS A 92 6.54 11.82 16.43
C HIS A 92 5.85 12.53 15.25
N VAL A 93 5.08 11.82 14.46
CA VAL A 93 4.53 12.35 13.19
C VAL A 93 3.10 12.84 13.34
N ASN A 94 2.82 13.96 12.69
CA ASN A 94 1.48 14.55 12.68
C ASN A 94 0.48 13.65 11.92
N LYS A 95 -0.59 13.26 12.57
CA LYS A 95 -1.69 12.45 12.03
C LYS A 95 -2.30 13.04 10.75
N ARG A 96 -2.37 14.37 10.63
CA ARG A 96 -2.89 15.05 9.43
C ARG A 96 -2.03 14.80 8.20
N PHE A 97 -0.72 14.84 8.36
CA PHE A 97 0.22 14.56 7.28
C PHE A 97 0.07 13.12 6.76
N LEU A 98 -0.02 12.17 7.66
CA LEU A 98 -0.19 10.76 7.31
C LEU A 98 -1.56 10.46 6.70
N ARG A 99 -2.61 11.17 7.11
CA ARG A 99 -3.93 11.08 6.47
C ARG A 99 -3.87 11.56 5.01
N GLY A 100 -3.18 12.65 4.74
CA GLY A 100 -2.95 13.14 3.38
C GLY A 100 -2.15 12.14 2.54
N LEU A 101 -1.09 11.57 3.09
CA LEU A 101 -0.28 10.55 2.43
C LEU A 101 -1.11 9.30 2.09
N ARG A 102 -1.95 8.83 3.00
CA ARG A 102 -2.87 7.72 2.74
C ARG A 102 -3.78 7.99 1.54
N VAL A 103 -4.40 9.16 1.50
CA VAL A 103 -5.29 9.53 0.39
C VAL A 103 -4.53 9.56 -0.92
N ALA A 104 -3.33 10.13 -0.95
CA ALA A 104 -2.49 10.19 -2.14
C ALA A 104 -2.09 8.79 -2.63
N VAL A 105 -1.60 7.92 -1.74
CA VAL A 105 -1.18 6.55 -2.08
C VAL A 105 -2.34 5.71 -2.58
N LEU A 106 -3.49 5.76 -1.92
CA LEU A 106 -4.69 5.02 -2.35
C LEU A 106 -5.22 5.52 -3.69
N ARG A 107 -5.16 6.83 -3.95
CA ARG A 107 -5.53 7.41 -5.24
C ARG A 107 -4.62 6.90 -6.36
N GLN A 108 -3.32 6.90 -6.14
CA GLN A 108 -2.34 6.36 -7.11
C GLN A 108 -2.58 4.88 -7.38
N SER A 109 -2.80 4.08 -6.35
CA SER A 109 -3.07 2.65 -6.48
C SER A 109 -4.35 2.38 -7.29
N LEU A 110 -5.41 3.15 -7.07
CA LEU A 110 -6.65 3.05 -7.85
C LEU A 110 -6.44 3.41 -9.32
N LEU A 111 -5.65 4.45 -9.62
CA LEU A 111 -5.32 4.83 -10.99
C LEU A 111 -4.53 3.74 -11.71
N VAL A 112 -3.52 3.18 -11.07
CA VAL A 112 -2.74 2.06 -11.61
C VAL A 112 -3.63 0.85 -11.89
N LEU A 113 -4.53 0.50 -10.97
CA LEU A 113 -5.49 -0.58 -11.16
C LEU A 113 -6.43 -0.35 -12.34
N LEU A 114 -6.93 0.87 -12.52
CA LEU A 114 -7.80 1.23 -13.64
C LEU A 114 -7.06 1.16 -14.98
N ILE A 115 -5.82 1.64 -15.05
CA ILE A 115 -4.97 1.57 -16.25
C ILE A 115 -4.68 0.12 -16.63
N VAL A 116 -4.27 -0.71 -15.67
CA VAL A 116 -3.95 -2.12 -15.91
C VAL A 116 -5.17 -2.91 -16.37
N THR A 117 -6.36 -2.63 -15.80
CA THR A 117 -7.61 -3.27 -16.28
C THR A 117 -7.99 -2.81 -17.68
N SER A 118 -7.95 -1.52 -17.95
CA SER A 118 -8.30 -0.96 -19.24
C SER A 118 -7.38 -1.47 -20.36
N GLY A 119 -6.06 -1.51 -20.10
CA GLY A 119 -5.07 -1.97 -21.07
C GLY A 119 -5.16 -3.46 -21.43
N ARG A 120 -5.60 -4.32 -20.52
CA ARG A 120 -5.75 -5.76 -20.79
C ARG A 120 -6.97 -6.10 -21.67
N TYR A 121 -8.03 -5.31 -21.57
CA TYR A 121 -9.23 -5.55 -22.36
C TYR A 121 -9.11 -5.06 -23.81
N THR A 122 -8.23 -4.10 -24.08
CA THR A 122 -7.95 -3.61 -25.45
C THR A 122 -7.03 -4.53 -26.25
N MET A 123 -6.24 -5.41 -25.61
CA MET A 123 -5.35 -6.35 -26.29
C MET A 123 -6.01 -7.65 -26.77
N LYS A 124 -7.26 -7.92 -26.41
CA LYS A 124 -8.02 -9.12 -26.80
C LYS A 124 -9.14 -8.84 -27.82
N GLY A 125 -9.16 -7.64 -28.38
CA GLY A 125 -10.11 -7.27 -29.43
C GLY A 125 -9.74 -7.82 -30.80
#